data_1b6fa744447401b196458a3d551577c3
#
_entry.id   1b6fa744447401b196458a3d551577c3
#
_cell.length_a   1.000
_cell.length_b   1.000
_cell.length_c   1.000
_cell.angle_alpha   90.00
_cell.angle_beta   90.00
_cell.angle_gamma   90.00
#
_symmetry.space_group_name_H-M   'P 1'
#
loop_
_entity.id
_entity.type
_entity.pdbx_description
1 polymer ?
#
loop_
_entity_poly.entity_id
_entity_poly.type
_entity_poly.pdbx_seq_one_letter_code
_entity_poly.pdbx_strand_id
1 'polypeptide(L)'
;LKIKGLYLKILVRTVDVSAEVVQGLSRGQNWSNLVKDICLKYKSIEKGNKQEVKREFFGANHFLHEYAIIKDVRLVYCPPQPMASYGGDDANWHWPRMSADFAILRAYKEGEDGEALPFSPKYYLKIKEDGIGPDEQVYVLGYPRGASYDWISADAKESFLLSMIRRAEVFGLRMGIINRNIQHLSAEDRLSWEGDLSSLNNERLKTLGRVSSFLRYMIPEKLIAREDSCGLLLHQNDIEKYWKFCNLKNKADSLVRLINPLVEFDDDYRDCVQSIPFINSAGLVKNKDRFSGNILSQLVDRVFRSSNVVMEKSVVKGLLNYLYQKNSIFIPMEIKDEKIGVDDYVDCLYRCSSLIEKDSVLSILSGNLSVQSDPAMKYLVYTDSIYKSDIGTNLVTYAGQLNEVREKILIMLHDCGFINWSGTNGTLRVSYGKTGTQCWSTNLNQDICKAWTSYGYKMVCDKSRDKQVILNFTTDCHTTGGNSGSPVLNEHGELVGLNFDRDVDGLCGDYYYLPSVCQ
;
A
#
# COMPACT_ATOMS: atom_id res chain seq x y z
N LEU A 1 -6.80 14.13 -22.18
CA LEU A 1 -5.62 13.25 -22.38
C LEU A 1 -5.93 11.86 -21.83
N LYS A 2 -5.82 10.80 -22.66
CA LYS A 2 -5.99 9.40 -22.19
C LYS A 2 -4.78 8.99 -21.34
N ILE A 3 -5.06 8.43 -20.16
CA ILE A 3 -4.01 8.00 -19.24
C ILE A 3 -3.70 6.53 -19.52
N LYS A 4 -2.47 6.24 -19.98
CA LYS A 4 -2.04 4.86 -20.27
C LYS A 4 -2.00 4.02 -18.98
N GLY A 5 -2.57 2.82 -19.05
CA GLY A 5 -2.55 1.85 -17.94
C GLY A 5 -3.54 2.14 -16.80
N LEU A 6 -4.23 3.27 -16.81
CA LEU A 6 -5.30 3.55 -15.86
C LEU A 6 -6.60 2.88 -16.32
N TYR A 7 -7.30 2.26 -15.38
CA TYR A 7 -8.63 1.71 -15.60
C TYR A 7 -9.50 1.89 -14.35
N LEU A 8 -10.80 1.95 -14.55
CA LEU A 8 -11.78 1.93 -13.47
C LEU A 8 -12.27 0.51 -13.24
N LYS A 9 -12.50 0.19 -11.98
CA LYS A 9 -13.01 -1.09 -11.49
C LYS A 9 -14.28 -0.81 -10.71
N ILE A 10 -15.42 -1.10 -11.30
CA ILE A 10 -16.75 -0.81 -10.74
C ILE A 10 -17.34 -2.12 -10.20
N LEU A 11 -17.61 -2.17 -8.89
CA LEU A 11 -18.26 -3.32 -8.27
C LEU A 11 -19.70 -3.46 -8.80
N VAL A 12 -20.02 -4.60 -9.40
CA VAL A 12 -21.35 -4.88 -9.98
C VAL A 12 -22.09 -6.00 -9.27
N ARG A 13 -21.38 -6.91 -8.60
CA ARG A 13 -21.98 -8.01 -7.84
C ARG A 13 -21.09 -8.47 -6.70
N THR A 14 -21.72 -8.83 -5.58
CA THR A 14 -21.09 -9.55 -4.46
C THR A 14 -21.93 -10.77 -4.12
N VAL A 15 -21.29 -11.92 -3.94
CA VAL A 15 -21.94 -13.20 -3.58
C VAL A 15 -21.18 -13.83 -2.42
N ASP A 16 -21.87 -14.25 -1.38
CA ASP A 16 -21.26 -15.07 -0.33
C ASP A 16 -20.98 -16.48 -0.88
N VAL A 17 -19.73 -16.89 -0.81
CA VAL A 17 -19.23 -18.20 -1.26
C VAL A 17 -18.51 -18.96 -0.15
N SER A 18 -18.80 -18.60 1.10
CA SER A 18 -18.14 -19.18 2.28
C SER A 18 -18.36 -20.70 2.36
N ALA A 19 -19.58 -21.16 2.07
CA ALA A 19 -19.90 -22.58 2.09
C ALA A 19 -19.09 -23.38 1.06
N GLU A 20 -18.96 -22.88 -0.17
CA GLU A 20 -18.17 -23.50 -1.23
C GLU A 20 -16.69 -23.56 -0.87
N VAL A 21 -16.17 -22.48 -0.25
CA VAL A 21 -14.77 -22.43 0.16
C VAL A 21 -14.50 -23.44 1.27
N VAL A 22 -15.33 -23.49 2.31
CA VAL A 22 -15.19 -24.47 3.40
C VAL A 22 -15.26 -25.91 2.86
N GLN A 23 -16.23 -26.19 1.99
CA GLN A 23 -16.38 -27.51 1.38
C GLN A 23 -15.20 -27.90 0.48
N GLY A 24 -14.68 -26.96 -0.34
CA GLY A 24 -13.55 -27.21 -1.21
C GLY A 24 -12.27 -27.49 -0.43
N LEU A 25 -11.98 -26.67 0.59
CA LEU A 25 -10.81 -26.83 1.46
C LEU A 25 -10.88 -28.13 2.29
N SER A 26 -12.05 -28.50 2.80
CA SER A 26 -12.23 -29.77 3.54
C SER A 26 -11.99 -31.02 2.67
N ARG A 27 -12.13 -30.90 1.37
CA ARG A 27 -11.78 -31.94 0.38
C ARG A 27 -10.32 -31.90 -0.06
N GLY A 28 -9.49 -31.04 0.52
CA GLY A 28 -8.08 -30.88 0.16
C GLY A 28 -7.85 -30.15 -1.17
N GLN A 29 -8.82 -29.42 -1.67
CA GLN A 29 -8.71 -28.69 -2.93
C GLN A 29 -7.73 -27.51 -2.79
N ASN A 30 -6.87 -27.34 -3.78
CA ASN A 30 -5.97 -26.19 -3.84
C ASN A 30 -6.77 -24.89 -4.05
N TRP A 31 -6.39 -23.80 -3.34
CA TRP A 31 -7.04 -22.49 -3.39
C TRP A 31 -7.23 -21.97 -4.82
N SER A 32 -6.21 -22.05 -5.66
CA SER A 32 -6.25 -21.55 -7.05
C SER A 32 -7.30 -22.28 -7.90
N ASN A 33 -7.42 -23.59 -7.71
CA ASN A 33 -8.43 -24.39 -8.41
C ASN A 33 -9.82 -24.14 -7.86
N LEU A 34 -9.95 -24.06 -6.54
CA LEU A 34 -11.20 -23.75 -5.87
C LEU A 34 -11.78 -22.39 -6.34
N VAL A 35 -10.94 -21.34 -6.41
CA VAL A 35 -11.36 -20.03 -6.93
C VAL A 35 -11.83 -20.13 -8.39
N LYS A 36 -11.14 -20.90 -9.24
CA LYS A 36 -11.55 -21.13 -10.63
C LYS A 36 -12.93 -21.81 -10.70
N ASP A 37 -13.16 -22.84 -9.89
CA ASP A 37 -14.43 -23.57 -9.87
C ASP A 37 -15.57 -22.67 -9.38
N ILE A 38 -15.33 -21.84 -8.36
CA ILE A 38 -16.30 -20.84 -7.89
C ILE A 38 -16.62 -19.84 -9.02
N CYS A 39 -15.61 -19.29 -9.70
CA CYS A 39 -15.83 -18.37 -10.81
C CYS A 39 -16.59 -19.02 -11.97
N LEU A 40 -16.37 -20.29 -12.26
CA LEU A 40 -17.11 -21.05 -13.27
C LEU A 40 -18.58 -21.29 -12.85
N LYS A 41 -18.82 -21.62 -11.58
CA LYS A 41 -20.16 -21.80 -11.02
C LYS A 41 -20.98 -20.51 -11.08
N TYR A 42 -20.38 -19.40 -10.66
CA TYR A 42 -21.00 -18.08 -10.66
C TYR A 42 -20.63 -17.30 -11.93
N LYS A 43 -21.07 -17.77 -13.09
CA LYS A 43 -20.79 -17.15 -14.39
C LYS A 43 -20.84 -15.62 -14.32
N SER A 44 -19.92 -14.96 -15.03
CA SER A 44 -19.88 -13.50 -15.09
C SER A 44 -21.17 -12.93 -15.68
N ILE A 45 -21.62 -11.79 -15.14
CA ILE A 45 -22.82 -11.08 -15.62
C ILE A 45 -22.60 -10.58 -17.05
N GLU A 46 -21.41 -10.01 -17.30
CA GLU A 46 -21.03 -9.49 -18.62
C GLU A 46 -19.64 -10.01 -19.03
N LYS A 47 -19.47 -10.22 -20.34
CA LYS A 47 -18.17 -10.61 -20.92
C LYS A 47 -17.16 -9.47 -20.68
N GLY A 48 -16.00 -9.81 -20.08
CA GLY A 48 -14.93 -8.85 -19.78
C GLY A 48 -14.92 -8.36 -18.34
N ASN A 49 -15.92 -8.65 -17.53
CA ASN A 49 -15.87 -8.42 -16.10
C ASN A 49 -14.78 -9.26 -15.43
N LYS A 50 -14.23 -8.76 -14.35
CA LYS A 50 -13.24 -9.44 -13.53
C LYS A 50 -13.87 -9.96 -12.24
N GLN A 51 -13.66 -11.23 -11.94
CA GLN A 51 -14.11 -11.87 -10.71
C GLN A 51 -12.94 -12.10 -9.75
N GLU A 52 -13.15 -11.87 -8.46
CA GLU A 52 -12.16 -12.07 -7.39
C GLU A 52 -12.86 -12.63 -6.16
N VAL A 53 -12.31 -13.70 -5.57
CA VAL A 53 -12.74 -14.18 -4.25
C VAL A 53 -11.88 -13.53 -3.17
N LYS A 54 -12.53 -12.87 -2.21
CA LYS A 54 -11.90 -12.18 -1.08
C LYS A 54 -12.27 -12.83 0.24
N ARG A 55 -11.29 -12.91 1.14
CA ARG A 55 -11.48 -13.35 2.52
C ARG A 55 -11.92 -12.17 3.38
N GLU A 56 -12.87 -12.38 4.25
CA GLU A 56 -13.39 -11.43 5.22
C GLU A 56 -13.41 -12.04 6.62
N PHE A 57 -13.51 -11.21 7.65
CA PHE A 57 -13.59 -11.64 9.04
C PHE A 57 -12.57 -12.74 9.39
N PHE A 58 -11.29 -12.40 9.17
CA PHE A 58 -10.15 -13.30 9.47
C PHE A 58 -10.22 -14.66 8.77
N GLY A 59 -10.91 -14.73 7.64
CA GLY A 59 -11.10 -15.97 6.87
C GLY A 59 -12.34 -16.78 7.22
N ALA A 60 -13.18 -16.28 8.14
CA ALA A 60 -14.47 -16.92 8.46
C ALA A 60 -15.46 -16.82 7.29
N ASN A 61 -15.42 -15.72 6.54
CA ASN A 61 -16.29 -15.47 5.40
C ASN A 61 -15.49 -15.27 4.12
N HIS A 62 -16.11 -15.63 2.99
CA HIS A 62 -15.53 -15.48 1.67
C HIS A 62 -16.56 -14.94 0.70
N PHE A 63 -16.20 -13.90 -0.05
CA PHE A 63 -17.10 -13.26 -1.01
C PHE A 63 -16.50 -13.25 -2.41
N LEU A 64 -17.29 -13.63 -3.39
CA LEU A 64 -17.01 -13.42 -4.80
C LEU A 64 -17.46 -12.00 -5.16
N HIS A 65 -16.53 -11.16 -5.55
CA HIS A 65 -16.78 -9.84 -6.11
C HIS A 65 -16.61 -9.87 -7.62
N GLU A 66 -17.55 -9.28 -8.33
CA GLU A 66 -17.46 -9.09 -9.77
C GLU A 66 -17.39 -7.61 -10.10
N TYR A 67 -16.49 -7.24 -11.00
CA TYR A 67 -16.21 -5.85 -11.36
C TYR A 67 -16.29 -5.65 -12.87
N ALA A 68 -17.01 -4.62 -13.29
CA ALA A 68 -16.89 -4.07 -14.64
C ALA A 68 -15.58 -3.28 -14.76
N ILE A 69 -14.88 -3.45 -15.90
CA ILE A 69 -13.59 -2.80 -16.16
C ILE A 69 -13.74 -1.80 -17.29
N ILE A 70 -13.43 -0.52 -17.01
CA ILE A 70 -13.41 0.55 -18.02
C ILE A 70 -11.96 0.98 -18.23
N LYS A 71 -11.42 0.75 -19.43
CA LYS A 71 -10.00 0.96 -19.77
C LYS A 71 -9.70 2.32 -20.40
N ASP A 72 -10.70 3.05 -20.87
CA ASP A 72 -10.52 4.38 -21.42
C ASP A 72 -10.88 5.42 -20.36
N VAL A 73 -9.85 5.91 -19.66
CA VAL A 73 -9.95 6.94 -18.63
C VAL A 73 -9.10 8.12 -19.05
N ARG A 74 -9.71 9.31 -19.06
CA ARG A 74 -9.07 10.53 -19.55
C ARG A 74 -9.03 11.59 -18.46
N LEU A 75 -7.89 12.26 -18.34
CA LEU A 75 -7.75 13.43 -17.47
C LEU A 75 -8.53 14.60 -18.08
N VAL A 76 -9.38 15.21 -17.26
CA VAL A 76 -10.15 16.42 -17.57
C VAL A 76 -9.47 17.62 -16.95
N TYR A 77 -9.14 17.52 -15.64
CA TYR A 77 -8.54 18.61 -14.89
C TYR A 77 -7.73 18.08 -13.70
N CYS A 78 -6.66 18.77 -13.37
CA CYS A 78 -5.97 18.68 -12.09
C CYS A 78 -5.42 20.07 -11.72
N PRO A 79 -5.36 20.43 -10.42
CA PRO A 79 -4.72 21.66 -10.00
C PRO A 79 -3.24 21.69 -10.39
N PRO A 80 -2.63 22.87 -10.60
CA PRO A 80 -1.19 23.00 -10.75
C PRO A 80 -0.44 22.43 -9.54
N GLN A 81 0.73 21.84 -9.76
CA GLN A 81 1.52 21.19 -8.72
C GLN A 81 1.73 22.04 -7.45
N PRO A 82 2.05 23.36 -7.52
CA PRO A 82 2.23 24.17 -6.32
C PRO A 82 0.95 24.31 -5.47
N MET A 83 -0.23 24.08 -6.04
CA MET A 83 -1.49 24.04 -5.31
C MET A 83 -1.81 22.62 -4.81
N ALA A 84 -1.60 21.63 -5.67
CA ALA A 84 -1.86 20.22 -5.35
C ALA A 84 -0.98 19.72 -4.20
N SER A 85 0.23 20.24 -4.08
CA SER A 85 1.21 19.89 -3.02
C SER A 85 1.57 21.10 -2.13
N TYR A 86 0.62 22.00 -1.87
CA TYR A 86 0.88 23.17 -1.03
C TYR A 86 1.31 22.76 0.38
N GLY A 87 2.36 23.44 0.89
CA GLY A 87 3.01 23.09 2.15
C GLY A 87 4.08 21.99 2.03
N GLY A 88 4.21 21.38 0.86
CA GLY A 88 5.24 20.38 0.58
C GLY A 88 5.27 19.22 1.57
N ASP A 89 6.48 18.74 1.85
CA ASP A 89 6.71 17.60 2.75
C ASP A 89 6.42 17.93 4.22
N ASP A 90 6.59 19.20 4.63
CA ASP A 90 6.35 19.63 6.01
C ASP A 90 4.86 19.56 6.39
N ALA A 91 3.96 19.74 5.41
CA ALA A 91 2.52 19.62 5.62
C ALA A 91 1.99 18.21 5.40
N ASN A 92 2.79 17.27 4.88
CA ASN A 92 2.37 15.90 4.63
C ASN A 92 2.18 15.15 5.95
N TRP A 93 1.05 14.46 6.12
CA TRP A 93 0.64 13.78 7.35
C TRP A 93 0.45 14.71 8.57
N HIS A 94 0.21 16.01 8.34
CA HIS A 94 -0.01 16.97 9.42
C HIS A 94 -1.25 17.83 9.15
N TRP A 95 -1.98 18.13 10.20
CA TRP A 95 -3.04 19.13 10.16
C TRP A 95 -2.47 20.50 10.62
N PRO A 96 -2.80 21.63 9.98
CA PRO A 96 -3.71 21.76 8.83
C PRO A 96 -3.05 21.40 7.49
N ARG A 97 -3.77 20.65 6.65
CA ARG A 97 -3.36 20.31 5.30
C ARG A 97 -4.13 21.17 4.28
N MET A 98 -3.45 22.04 3.56
CA MET A 98 -4.09 23.01 2.67
C MET A 98 -3.85 22.73 1.18
N SER A 99 -3.52 21.52 0.85
CA SER A 99 -3.30 21.06 -0.53
C SER A 99 -4.63 20.89 -1.26
N ALA A 100 -4.65 21.26 -2.54
CA ALA A 100 -5.73 20.93 -3.47
C ALA A 100 -5.40 19.64 -4.23
N ASP A 101 -5.22 18.55 -3.49
CA ASP A 101 -4.77 17.26 -4.03
C ASP A 101 -5.94 16.45 -4.60
N PHE A 102 -6.38 16.82 -5.81
CA PHE A 102 -7.43 16.11 -6.52
C PHE A 102 -7.23 16.12 -8.04
N ALA A 103 -7.91 15.23 -8.75
CA ALA A 103 -8.01 15.24 -10.21
C ALA A 103 -9.42 14.87 -10.66
N ILE A 104 -9.86 15.44 -11.77
CA ILE A 104 -11.12 15.11 -12.43
C ILE A 104 -10.83 14.25 -13.64
N LEU A 105 -11.40 13.05 -13.64
CA LEU A 105 -11.25 12.07 -14.70
C LEU A 105 -12.61 11.82 -15.36
N ARG A 106 -12.60 11.45 -16.63
CA ARG A 106 -13.79 10.99 -17.35
C ARG A 106 -13.55 9.61 -17.94
N ALA A 107 -14.47 8.70 -17.70
CA ALA A 107 -14.49 7.36 -18.26
C ALA A 107 -15.22 7.32 -19.60
N TYR A 108 -14.77 6.46 -20.51
CA TYR A 108 -15.38 6.24 -21.83
C TYR A 108 -15.58 4.74 -22.05
N LYS A 109 -16.69 4.39 -22.72
CA LYS A 109 -16.97 3.06 -23.24
C LYS A 109 -16.94 3.10 -24.76
N GLU A 110 -16.65 1.96 -25.38
CA GLU A 110 -16.75 1.78 -26.83
C GLU A 110 -18.23 1.68 -27.22
N GLY A 111 -18.66 2.52 -28.13
CA GLY A 111 -19.98 2.51 -28.74
C GLY A 111 -20.10 1.43 -29.82
N GLU A 112 -21.31 1.27 -30.40
CA GLU A 112 -21.58 0.26 -31.43
C GLU A 112 -20.72 0.45 -32.69
N ASP A 113 -20.39 1.67 -33.03
CA ASP A 113 -19.56 2.03 -34.20
C ASP A 113 -18.05 2.12 -33.87
N GLY A 114 -17.63 1.65 -32.68
CA GLY A 114 -16.24 1.71 -32.25
C GLY A 114 -15.80 3.10 -31.73
N GLU A 115 -16.72 4.07 -31.67
CA GLU A 115 -16.41 5.40 -31.12
C GLU A 115 -16.34 5.39 -29.59
N ALA A 116 -15.56 6.30 -29.03
CA ALA A 116 -15.44 6.43 -27.57
C ALA A 116 -16.53 7.34 -27.01
N LEU A 117 -17.57 6.77 -26.43
CA LEU A 117 -18.67 7.49 -25.80
C LEU A 117 -18.43 7.71 -24.30
N PRO A 118 -18.75 8.88 -23.74
CA PRO A 118 -18.68 9.11 -22.30
C PRO A 118 -19.52 8.07 -21.55
N PHE A 119 -18.90 7.47 -20.53
CA PHE A 119 -19.63 6.55 -19.65
C PHE A 119 -20.67 7.31 -18.83
N SER A 120 -21.93 6.91 -18.93
CA SER A 120 -23.01 7.45 -18.12
C SER A 120 -23.38 6.43 -17.03
N PRO A 121 -23.07 6.70 -15.75
CA PRO A 121 -23.44 5.80 -14.66
C PRO A 121 -24.94 5.87 -14.40
N LYS A 122 -25.53 4.76 -13.96
CA LYS A 122 -26.94 4.71 -13.56
C LYS A 122 -27.24 5.59 -12.35
N TYR A 123 -26.25 5.68 -11.44
CA TYR A 123 -26.33 6.50 -10.22
C TYR A 123 -25.08 7.36 -10.12
N TYR A 124 -25.25 8.58 -9.61
CA TYR A 124 -24.15 9.52 -9.32
C TYR A 124 -24.43 10.25 -8.01
N LEU A 125 -23.37 10.69 -7.35
CA LEU A 125 -23.45 11.45 -6.12
C LEU A 125 -23.79 12.92 -6.45
N LYS A 126 -24.76 13.48 -5.76
CA LYS A 126 -25.04 14.92 -5.82
C LYS A 126 -24.00 15.64 -4.99
N ILE A 127 -23.54 16.80 -5.46
CA ILE A 127 -22.59 17.64 -4.72
C ILE A 127 -23.40 18.59 -3.82
N LYS A 128 -23.07 18.68 -2.55
CA LYS A 128 -23.61 19.68 -1.63
C LYS A 128 -22.84 20.99 -1.83
N GLU A 129 -23.47 21.98 -2.43
CA GLU A 129 -22.81 23.25 -2.80
C GLU A 129 -22.53 24.16 -1.60
N ASP A 130 -23.27 24.01 -0.51
CA ASP A 130 -23.15 24.84 0.70
C ASP A 130 -22.02 24.41 1.64
N GLY A 131 -21.24 23.36 1.28
CA GLY A 131 -20.17 22.83 2.11
C GLY A 131 -20.71 22.04 3.31
N ILE A 132 -19.87 21.90 4.34
CA ILE A 132 -20.19 21.13 5.56
C ILE A 132 -19.76 21.91 6.79
N GLY A 133 -20.54 21.80 7.88
CA GLY A 133 -20.24 22.41 9.16
C GLY A 133 -19.47 21.48 10.11
N PRO A 134 -19.08 21.98 11.29
CA PRO A 134 -18.49 21.16 12.33
C PRO A 134 -19.52 20.23 12.97
N ASP A 135 -19.09 19.08 13.49
CA ASP A 135 -19.89 18.09 14.22
C ASP A 135 -21.04 17.47 13.39
N GLU A 136 -21.01 17.62 12.05
CA GLU A 136 -21.97 16.97 11.15
C GLU A 136 -21.59 15.50 10.92
N GLN A 137 -22.61 14.64 10.86
CA GLN A 137 -22.43 13.21 10.55
C GLN A 137 -21.96 13.02 9.11
N VAL A 138 -20.91 12.21 8.93
CA VAL A 138 -20.35 11.89 7.60
C VAL A 138 -20.04 10.42 7.43
N TYR A 139 -19.97 10.00 6.16
CA TYR A 139 -19.70 8.64 5.72
C TYR A 139 -18.62 8.66 4.64
N VAL A 140 -17.59 7.84 4.80
CA VAL A 140 -16.56 7.64 3.79
C VAL A 140 -16.75 6.27 3.16
N LEU A 141 -16.97 6.25 1.83
CA LEU A 141 -17.11 5.01 1.06
C LEU A 141 -15.83 4.75 0.27
N GLY A 142 -15.09 3.70 0.61
CA GLY A 142 -13.79 3.47 -0.03
C GLY A 142 -13.36 2.01 -0.06
N TYR A 143 -12.16 1.80 -0.57
CA TYR A 143 -11.54 0.48 -0.74
C TYR A 143 -10.22 0.40 0.05
N PRO A 144 -10.26 0.44 1.39
CA PRO A 144 -9.07 0.48 2.23
C PRO A 144 -8.25 -0.81 2.12
N ARG A 145 -6.91 -0.68 2.21
CA ARG A 145 -5.96 -1.81 2.13
C ARG A 145 -4.84 -1.76 3.17
N GLY A 146 -4.76 -0.69 3.94
CA GLY A 146 -3.58 -0.38 4.75
C GLY A 146 -3.68 -0.68 6.23
N ALA A 147 -4.85 -1.10 6.72
CA ALA A 147 -5.04 -1.37 8.15
C ALA A 147 -5.02 -2.86 8.44
N SER A 148 -4.27 -3.19 9.48
CA SER A 148 -4.11 -4.53 10.03
C SER A 148 -4.73 -4.58 11.41
N TYR A 149 -6.08 -4.50 11.49
CA TYR A 149 -6.81 -4.67 12.76
C TYR A 149 -6.75 -6.10 13.30
N ASP A 150 -6.14 -6.96 12.53
CA ASP A 150 -5.83 -8.35 12.82
C ASP A 150 -4.57 -8.52 13.66
N TRP A 151 -4.15 -7.48 14.37
CA TRP A 151 -3.04 -7.57 15.30
C TRP A 151 -3.46 -8.11 16.66
N ILE A 152 -2.62 -8.97 17.20
CA ILE A 152 -2.64 -9.47 18.57
C ILE A 152 -1.44 -8.90 19.34
N SER A 153 -1.45 -9.01 20.67
CA SER A 153 -0.34 -8.49 21.51
C SER A 153 1.01 -9.06 21.12
N ALA A 154 1.05 -10.29 20.62
CA ALA A 154 2.28 -10.92 20.15
C ALA A 154 2.90 -10.23 18.93
N ASP A 155 2.10 -9.55 18.09
CA ASP A 155 2.60 -8.80 16.92
C ASP A 155 3.26 -7.47 17.32
N ALA A 156 2.84 -6.88 18.44
CA ALA A 156 3.29 -5.59 18.93
C ALA A 156 4.60 -5.68 19.73
N LYS A 157 5.59 -6.36 19.18
CA LYS A 157 6.91 -6.55 19.83
C LYS A 157 7.93 -5.52 19.34
N GLU A 158 9.00 -5.40 20.08
CA GLU A 158 10.13 -4.51 19.78
C GLU A 158 10.70 -4.72 18.37
N SER A 159 10.77 -5.97 17.92
CA SER A 159 11.24 -6.32 16.56
C SER A 159 10.47 -5.64 15.44
N PHE A 160 9.16 -5.45 15.61
CA PHE A 160 8.34 -4.69 14.65
C PHE A 160 8.77 -3.22 14.56
N LEU A 161 8.97 -2.56 15.70
CA LEU A 161 9.41 -1.16 15.72
C LEU A 161 10.80 -1.01 15.12
N LEU A 162 11.71 -1.92 15.45
CA LEU A 162 13.07 -1.95 14.88
C LEU A 162 13.05 -2.16 13.37
N SER A 163 12.21 -3.07 12.87
CA SER A 163 12.02 -3.28 11.43
C SER A 163 11.53 -2.00 10.74
N MET A 164 10.54 -1.31 11.32
CA MET A 164 10.04 -0.05 10.78
C MET A 164 11.11 1.05 10.77
N ILE A 165 11.90 1.17 11.83
CA ILE A 165 12.99 2.15 11.90
C ILE A 165 14.03 1.85 10.82
N ARG A 166 14.46 0.59 10.67
CA ARG A 166 15.41 0.18 9.61
C ARG A 166 14.89 0.48 8.22
N ARG A 167 13.60 0.21 7.96
CA ARG A 167 12.96 0.57 6.69
C ARG A 167 13.00 2.07 6.42
N ALA A 168 12.70 2.90 7.42
CA ALA A 168 12.80 4.36 7.30
C ALA A 168 14.24 4.84 7.06
N GLU A 169 15.24 4.16 7.61
CA GLU A 169 16.68 4.41 7.33
C GLU A 169 17.02 4.12 5.87
N VAL A 170 16.58 2.97 5.32
CA VAL A 170 16.80 2.62 3.91
C VAL A 170 16.11 3.61 2.97
N PHE A 171 14.89 4.06 3.28
CA PHE A 171 14.25 5.13 2.52
C PHE A 171 15.07 6.42 2.58
N GLY A 172 15.54 6.82 3.77
CA GLY A 172 16.40 8.00 3.96
C GLY A 172 17.72 7.90 3.20
N LEU A 173 18.36 6.73 3.20
CA LEU A 173 19.56 6.46 2.41
C LEU A 173 19.33 6.68 0.92
N ARG A 174 18.27 6.06 0.35
CA ARG A 174 17.91 6.19 -1.06
C ARG A 174 17.61 7.64 -1.42
N MET A 175 16.82 8.34 -0.61
CA MET A 175 16.53 9.77 -0.78
C MET A 175 17.82 10.62 -0.79
N GLY A 176 18.72 10.38 0.14
CA GLY A 176 20.00 11.08 0.21
C GLY A 176 20.86 10.87 -1.04
N ILE A 177 20.84 9.68 -1.62
CA ILE A 177 21.54 9.37 -2.88
C ILE A 177 20.88 10.10 -4.05
N ILE A 178 19.55 10.02 -4.17
CA ILE A 178 18.81 10.69 -5.26
C ILE A 178 19.04 12.21 -5.18
N ASN A 179 18.89 12.82 -4.03
CA ASN A 179 19.06 14.27 -3.85
C ASN A 179 20.46 14.76 -4.26
N ARG A 180 21.52 13.99 -3.99
CA ARG A 180 22.89 14.36 -4.40
C ARG A 180 23.10 14.29 -5.91
N ASN A 181 22.37 13.46 -6.62
CA ASN A 181 22.61 13.18 -8.03
C ASN A 181 21.55 13.81 -8.98
N ILE A 182 20.37 14.14 -8.48
CA ILE A 182 19.22 14.56 -9.31
C ILE A 182 19.49 15.83 -10.12
N GLN A 183 20.35 16.74 -9.63
CA GLN A 183 20.69 17.98 -10.31
C GLN A 183 21.51 17.76 -11.60
N HIS A 184 22.12 16.59 -11.75
CA HIS A 184 22.94 16.22 -12.91
C HIS A 184 22.16 15.51 -14.00
N LEU A 185 20.85 15.28 -13.79
CA LEU A 185 19.97 14.59 -14.72
C LEU A 185 19.38 15.54 -15.78
N SER A 186 18.94 14.96 -16.90
CA SER A 186 18.08 15.65 -17.87
C SER A 186 16.78 16.11 -17.22
N ALA A 187 16.06 17.06 -17.83
CA ALA A 187 14.77 17.54 -17.29
C ALA A 187 13.71 16.42 -17.24
N GLU A 188 13.73 15.50 -18.21
CA GLU A 188 12.80 14.37 -18.28
C GLU A 188 13.10 13.33 -17.20
N ASP A 189 14.36 12.92 -17.07
CA ASP A 189 14.81 11.99 -16.02
C ASP A 189 14.56 12.57 -14.63
N ARG A 190 14.87 13.86 -14.46
CA ARG A 190 14.64 14.56 -13.18
C ARG A 190 13.19 14.46 -12.75
N LEU A 191 12.22 14.72 -13.63
CA LEU A 191 10.79 14.65 -13.30
C LEU A 191 10.39 13.26 -12.80
N SER A 192 10.94 12.20 -13.40
CA SER A 192 10.68 10.82 -12.97
C SER A 192 11.25 10.55 -11.57
N TRP A 193 12.51 10.94 -11.33
CA TRP A 193 13.17 10.73 -10.05
C TRP A 193 12.65 11.65 -8.93
N GLU A 194 12.10 12.82 -9.25
CA GLU A 194 11.34 13.66 -8.30
C GLU A 194 10.06 12.93 -7.83
N GLY A 195 9.39 12.21 -8.72
CA GLY A 195 8.25 11.34 -8.36
C GLY A 195 8.66 10.20 -7.42
N ASP A 196 9.78 9.54 -7.68
CA ASP A 196 10.32 8.48 -6.83
C ASP A 196 10.75 9.05 -5.46
N LEU A 197 11.39 10.23 -5.44
CA LEU A 197 11.78 10.92 -4.22
C LEU A 197 10.56 11.26 -3.34
N SER A 198 9.52 11.83 -3.94
CA SER A 198 8.26 12.13 -3.24
C SER A 198 7.61 10.87 -2.66
N SER A 199 7.59 9.78 -3.43
CA SER A 199 7.06 8.49 -2.97
C SER A 199 7.87 7.92 -1.80
N LEU A 200 9.21 7.94 -1.88
CA LEU A 200 10.09 7.48 -0.81
C LEU A 200 9.91 8.32 0.47
N ASN A 201 9.80 9.64 0.33
CA ASN A 201 9.58 10.53 1.47
C ASN A 201 8.22 10.28 2.13
N ASN A 202 7.16 10.14 1.34
CA ASN A 202 5.84 9.80 1.84
C ASN A 202 5.83 8.48 2.64
N GLU A 203 6.45 7.43 2.11
CA GLU A 203 6.54 6.15 2.83
C GLU A 203 7.44 6.23 4.07
N ARG A 204 8.51 7.03 4.03
CA ARG A 204 9.38 7.27 5.18
C ARG A 204 8.63 8.00 6.31
N LEU A 205 7.97 9.11 6.01
CA LEU A 205 7.20 9.89 6.97
C LEU A 205 6.06 9.06 7.58
N LYS A 206 5.32 8.33 6.76
CA LYS A 206 4.29 7.40 7.20
C LYS A 206 4.84 6.31 8.13
N THR A 207 6.01 5.74 7.80
CA THR A 207 6.65 4.70 8.61
C THR A 207 7.08 5.26 9.97
N LEU A 208 7.72 6.42 10.01
CA LEU A 208 8.11 7.08 11.26
C LEU A 208 6.90 7.54 12.08
N GLY A 209 5.87 8.05 11.42
CA GLY A 209 4.62 8.44 12.06
C GLY A 209 3.90 7.26 12.70
N ARG A 210 3.91 6.08 12.05
CA ARG A 210 3.41 4.84 12.65
C ARG A 210 4.17 4.45 13.91
N VAL A 211 5.50 4.50 13.90
CA VAL A 211 6.33 4.24 15.09
C VAL A 211 5.98 5.21 16.21
N SER A 212 5.96 6.51 15.89
CA SER A 212 5.68 7.57 16.87
C SER A 212 4.29 7.43 17.49
N SER A 213 3.24 7.31 16.66
CA SER A 213 1.86 7.19 17.14
C SER A 213 1.61 5.87 17.87
N PHE A 214 2.23 4.77 17.43
CA PHE A 214 2.15 3.47 18.07
C PHE A 214 2.68 3.50 19.52
N LEU A 215 3.80 4.16 19.74
CA LEU A 215 4.39 4.35 21.08
C LEU A 215 3.59 5.37 21.90
N ARG A 216 3.26 6.53 21.30
CA ARG A 216 2.56 7.63 21.97
C ARG A 216 1.21 7.19 22.55
N TYR A 217 0.47 6.37 21.82
CA TYR A 217 -0.86 5.92 22.22
C TYR A 217 -0.87 4.54 22.88
N MET A 218 0.30 4.01 23.25
CA MET A 218 0.46 2.76 23.99
C MET A 218 -0.31 1.60 23.34
N ILE A 219 -0.13 1.41 22.04
CA ILE A 219 -0.87 0.37 21.29
C ILE A 219 -0.57 -1.04 21.79
N PRO A 220 0.68 -1.42 22.16
CA PRO A 220 0.96 -2.73 22.76
C PRO A 220 0.13 -3.01 23.99
N GLU A 221 0.05 -2.05 24.91
CA GLU A 221 -0.69 -2.16 26.17
C GLU A 221 -2.20 -2.29 25.94
N LYS A 222 -2.73 -1.58 24.92
CA LYS A 222 -4.14 -1.69 24.52
C LYS A 222 -4.48 -3.06 23.94
N LEU A 223 -3.58 -3.63 23.12
CA LEU A 223 -3.74 -4.99 22.59
C LEU A 223 -3.72 -6.02 23.71
N ILE A 224 -2.78 -5.91 24.67
CA ILE A 224 -2.72 -6.76 25.86
C ILE A 224 -4.01 -6.64 26.68
N ALA A 225 -4.43 -5.42 27.02
CA ALA A 225 -5.63 -5.18 27.80
C ALA A 225 -6.90 -5.76 27.14
N ARG A 226 -7.02 -5.65 25.81
CA ARG A 226 -8.10 -6.26 25.03
C ARG A 226 -8.14 -7.77 25.17
N GLU A 227 -6.99 -8.42 25.04
CA GLU A 227 -6.88 -9.87 25.17
C GLU A 227 -7.11 -10.35 26.60
N ASP A 228 -6.61 -9.62 27.60
CA ASP A 228 -6.81 -9.96 29.00
C ASP A 228 -8.29 -9.83 29.40
N SER A 229 -8.98 -8.80 28.90
CA SER A 229 -10.43 -8.64 29.10
C SER A 229 -11.22 -9.80 28.49
N CYS A 230 -10.83 -10.25 27.27
CA CYS A 230 -11.42 -11.44 26.65
C CYS A 230 -11.14 -12.70 27.48
N GLY A 231 -9.92 -12.87 27.96
CA GLY A 231 -9.53 -13.98 28.82
C GLY A 231 -10.35 -14.03 30.11
N LEU A 232 -10.57 -12.88 30.78
CA LEU A 232 -11.42 -12.80 31.97
C LEU A 232 -12.87 -13.18 31.67
N LEU A 233 -13.44 -12.70 30.56
CA LEU A 233 -14.80 -13.04 30.14
C LEU A 233 -14.95 -14.54 29.88
N LEU A 234 -14.00 -15.15 29.20
CA LEU A 234 -13.97 -16.58 28.90
C LEU A 234 -13.81 -17.41 30.19
N HIS A 235 -12.93 -16.99 31.11
CA HIS A 235 -12.73 -17.66 32.37
C HIS A 235 -14.02 -17.73 33.20
N GLN A 236 -14.83 -16.68 33.13
CA GLN A 236 -16.12 -16.60 33.88
C GLN A 236 -17.23 -17.44 33.22
N ASN A 237 -17.24 -17.54 31.88
CA ASN A 237 -18.37 -18.10 31.14
C ASN A 237 -18.11 -19.45 30.48
N ASP A 238 -16.85 -19.75 30.11
CA ASP A 238 -16.44 -20.96 29.36
C ASP A 238 -14.97 -21.31 29.62
N ILE A 239 -14.74 -22.08 30.64
CA ILE A 239 -13.39 -22.46 31.09
C ILE A 239 -12.60 -23.26 30.07
N GLU A 240 -13.26 -24.03 29.20
CA GLU A 240 -12.59 -24.79 28.13
C GLU A 240 -12.07 -23.84 27.06
N LYS A 241 -12.90 -22.88 26.63
CA LYS A 241 -12.46 -21.84 25.70
C LYS A 241 -11.37 -20.95 26.30
N TYR A 242 -11.43 -20.64 27.60
CA TYR A 242 -10.37 -19.91 28.29
C TYR A 242 -9.01 -20.60 28.16
N TRP A 243 -8.93 -21.90 28.50
CA TRP A 243 -7.68 -22.64 28.37
C TRP A 243 -7.19 -22.73 26.92
N LYS A 244 -8.10 -22.91 25.96
CA LYS A 244 -7.77 -22.87 24.53
C LYS A 244 -7.20 -21.50 24.13
N PHE A 245 -7.78 -20.40 24.60
CA PHE A 245 -7.30 -19.04 24.35
C PHE A 245 -5.89 -18.82 24.92
N CYS A 246 -5.66 -19.20 26.18
CA CYS A 246 -4.33 -19.12 26.82
C CYS A 246 -3.28 -19.93 26.05
N ASN A 247 -3.61 -21.12 25.62
CA ASN A 247 -2.70 -21.96 24.84
C ASN A 247 -2.36 -21.31 23.48
N LEU A 248 -3.31 -20.68 22.82
CA LEU A 248 -3.07 -19.94 21.58
C LEU A 248 -2.16 -18.73 21.81
N LYS A 249 -2.38 -17.93 22.88
CA LYS A 249 -1.49 -16.80 23.23
C LYS A 249 -0.06 -17.29 23.47
N ASN A 250 0.14 -18.33 24.28
CA ASN A 250 1.45 -18.93 24.56
C ASN A 250 2.14 -19.42 23.27
N LYS A 251 1.37 -20.02 22.35
CA LYS A 251 1.88 -20.47 21.07
C LYS A 251 2.29 -19.29 20.19
N ALA A 252 1.51 -18.22 20.15
CA ALA A 252 1.85 -16.98 19.41
C ALA A 252 3.16 -16.38 19.93
N ASP A 253 3.30 -16.21 21.26
CA ASP A 253 4.53 -15.72 21.88
C ASP A 253 5.75 -16.58 21.58
N SER A 254 5.58 -17.90 21.56
CA SER A 254 6.66 -18.82 21.21
C SER A 254 7.10 -18.68 19.75
N LEU A 255 6.14 -18.53 18.82
CA LEU A 255 6.43 -18.32 17.41
C LEU A 255 7.11 -16.97 17.16
N VAL A 256 6.68 -15.91 17.84
CA VAL A 256 7.33 -14.59 17.74
C VAL A 256 8.78 -14.65 18.22
N ARG A 257 9.08 -15.39 19.29
CA ARG A 257 10.47 -15.59 19.74
C ARG A 257 11.35 -16.31 18.70
N LEU A 258 10.76 -17.18 17.88
CA LEU A 258 11.46 -17.85 16.77
C LEU A 258 11.63 -16.94 15.56
N ILE A 259 10.69 -16.02 15.33
CA ILE A 259 10.72 -15.06 14.21
C ILE A 259 11.68 -13.91 14.48
N ASN A 260 11.71 -13.37 15.70
CA ASN A 260 12.48 -12.17 16.07
C ASN A 260 13.94 -12.16 15.58
N PRO A 261 14.74 -13.23 15.75
CA PRO A 261 16.11 -13.25 15.25
C PRO A 261 16.22 -13.28 13.72
N LEU A 262 15.12 -13.54 13.01
CA LEU A 262 15.06 -13.63 11.55
C LEU A 262 14.55 -12.33 10.89
N VAL A 263 14.09 -11.35 11.69
CA VAL A 263 13.49 -10.11 11.17
C VAL A 263 14.53 -9.28 10.40
N GLU A 264 15.74 -9.15 10.90
CA GLU A 264 16.80 -8.40 10.21
C GLU A 264 17.17 -9.02 8.86
N PHE A 265 17.21 -10.33 8.77
CA PHE A 265 17.39 -11.06 7.52
C PHE A 265 16.27 -10.73 6.51
N ASP A 266 15.03 -10.71 6.95
CA ASP A 266 13.88 -10.38 6.09
C ASP A 266 13.89 -8.91 5.65
N ASP A 267 14.23 -8.00 6.56
CA ASP A 267 14.36 -6.56 6.27
C ASP A 267 15.46 -6.30 5.23
N ASP A 268 16.65 -6.90 5.39
CA ASP A 268 17.76 -6.76 4.44
C ASP A 268 17.33 -7.22 3.03
N TYR A 269 16.62 -8.34 2.94
CA TYR A 269 16.11 -8.83 1.66
C TYR A 269 15.04 -7.92 1.07
N ARG A 270 14.00 -7.59 1.82
CA ARG A 270 12.86 -6.81 1.33
C ARG A 270 13.20 -5.35 1.05
N ASP A 271 13.88 -4.72 1.99
CA ASP A 271 14.07 -3.26 1.92
C ASP A 271 15.31 -2.89 1.10
N CYS A 272 16.35 -3.73 1.08
CA CYS A 272 17.58 -3.48 0.33
C CYS A 272 17.63 -4.28 -0.97
N VAL A 273 17.67 -5.62 -0.93
CA VAL A 273 17.87 -6.46 -2.13
C VAL A 273 16.76 -6.24 -3.15
N GLN A 274 15.49 -6.32 -2.74
CA GLN A 274 14.35 -6.11 -3.64
C GLN A 274 14.21 -4.66 -4.14
N SER A 275 14.89 -3.71 -3.51
CA SER A 275 14.94 -2.31 -3.95
C SER A 275 16.02 -2.05 -5.01
N ILE A 276 16.86 -3.01 -5.32
CA ILE A 276 17.87 -2.91 -6.38
C ILE A 276 17.18 -2.94 -7.74
N PRO A 277 17.34 -1.91 -8.61
CA PRO A 277 16.59 -1.78 -9.86
C PRO A 277 16.69 -3.00 -10.78
N PHE A 278 17.88 -3.53 -11.01
CA PHE A 278 18.09 -4.68 -11.92
C PHE A 278 17.50 -6.01 -11.38
N ILE A 279 17.21 -6.12 -10.12
CA ILE A 279 16.51 -7.29 -9.55
C ILE A 279 15.11 -7.43 -10.15
N ASN A 280 14.44 -6.34 -10.45
CA ASN A 280 13.13 -6.36 -11.08
C ASN A 280 13.18 -6.91 -12.50
N SER A 281 14.14 -6.46 -13.33
CA SER A 281 14.32 -6.96 -14.70
C SER A 281 14.77 -8.42 -14.73
N ALA A 282 15.71 -8.80 -13.87
CA ALA A 282 16.14 -10.18 -13.70
C ALA A 282 14.99 -11.09 -13.24
N GLY A 283 14.17 -10.61 -12.31
CA GLY A 283 12.98 -11.30 -11.83
C GLY A 283 11.91 -11.52 -12.90
N LEU A 284 11.69 -10.53 -13.79
CA LEU A 284 10.80 -10.67 -14.95
C LEU A 284 11.28 -11.77 -15.89
N VAL A 285 12.56 -11.76 -16.24
CA VAL A 285 13.16 -12.77 -17.12
C VAL A 285 13.07 -14.16 -16.50
N LYS A 286 13.40 -14.30 -15.23
CA LYS A 286 13.32 -15.57 -14.48
C LYS A 286 11.90 -16.17 -14.45
N ASN A 287 10.88 -15.32 -14.39
CA ASN A 287 9.49 -15.73 -14.25
C ASN A 287 8.66 -15.50 -15.54
N LYS A 288 9.27 -15.33 -16.70
CA LYS A 288 8.60 -14.97 -17.97
C LYS A 288 7.41 -15.87 -18.31
N ASP A 289 7.52 -17.17 -18.05
CA ASP A 289 6.48 -18.16 -18.39
C ASP A 289 5.20 -18.02 -17.56
N ARG A 290 5.21 -17.18 -16.51
CA ARG A 290 4.03 -16.87 -15.67
C ARG A 290 3.13 -15.79 -16.27
N PHE A 291 3.59 -15.10 -17.31
CA PHE A 291 2.92 -13.93 -17.87
C PHE A 291 2.59 -14.11 -19.34
N SER A 292 1.44 -13.62 -19.80
CA SER A 292 1.17 -13.50 -21.23
C SER A 292 2.00 -12.37 -21.87
N GLY A 293 2.27 -12.45 -23.17
CA GLY A 293 3.14 -11.50 -23.88
C GLY A 293 2.73 -10.03 -23.68
N ASN A 294 1.43 -9.71 -23.73
CA ASN A 294 0.94 -8.34 -23.49
C ASN A 294 1.18 -7.84 -22.07
N ILE A 295 1.04 -8.71 -21.07
CA ILE A 295 1.31 -8.36 -19.67
C ILE A 295 2.82 -8.18 -19.48
N LEU A 296 3.61 -9.05 -20.07
CA LEU A 296 5.07 -9.00 -19.98
C LEU A 296 5.64 -7.69 -20.53
N SER A 297 5.15 -7.23 -21.71
CA SER A 297 5.54 -5.93 -22.27
C SER A 297 5.21 -4.77 -21.33
N GLN A 298 4.02 -4.74 -20.73
CA GLN A 298 3.63 -3.70 -19.77
C GLN A 298 4.49 -3.72 -18.50
N LEU A 299 4.90 -4.91 -18.04
CA LEU A 299 5.79 -5.05 -16.90
C LEU A 299 7.20 -4.54 -17.22
N VAL A 300 7.73 -4.82 -18.42
CA VAL A 300 9.00 -4.25 -18.89
C VAL A 300 8.93 -2.72 -18.93
N ASP A 301 7.87 -2.15 -19.54
CA ASP A 301 7.68 -0.69 -19.57
C ASP A 301 7.63 -0.08 -18.16
N ARG A 302 7.07 -0.81 -17.20
CA ARG A 302 7.01 -0.36 -15.79
C ARG A 302 8.38 -0.37 -15.14
N VAL A 303 9.16 -1.44 -15.33
CA VAL A 303 10.50 -1.59 -14.73
C VAL A 303 11.45 -0.51 -15.26
N PHE A 304 11.36 -0.18 -16.54
CA PHE A 304 12.25 0.81 -17.18
C PHE A 304 11.66 2.22 -17.26
N ARG A 305 10.59 2.51 -16.52
CA ARG A 305 9.93 3.84 -16.57
C ARG A 305 10.84 4.98 -16.12
N SER A 306 11.63 4.77 -15.08
CA SER A 306 12.55 5.75 -14.49
C SER A 306 14.02 5.35 -14.71
N SER A 307 14.32 4.59 -15.78
CA SER A 307 15.66 4.06 -15.99
C SER A 307 16.65 5.17 -16.33
N ASN A 308 17.59 5.39 -15.42
CA ASN A 308 18.78 6.21 -15.62
C ASN A 308 19.97 5.49 -14.99
N VAL A 309 20.86 4.97 -15.82
CA VAL A 309 21.97 4.10 -15.40
C VAL A 309 22.86 4.75 -14.34
N VAL A 310 23.12 6.05 -14.42
CA VAL A 310 23.98 6.76 -13.45
C VAL A 310 23.33 6.80 -12.08
N MET A 311 22.04 7.13 -12.03
CA MET A 311 21.29 7.18 -10.80
C MET A 311 21.11 5.79 -10.21
N GLU A 312 20.73 4.81 -11.02
CA GLU A 312 20.57 3.42 -10.60
C GLU A 312 21.85 2.85 -10.00
N LYS A 313 23.00 3.06 -10.67
CA LYS A 313 24.33 2.67 -10.14
C LYS A 313 24.59 3.30 -8.77
N SER A 314 24.28 4.57 -8.60
CA SER A 314 24.46 5.28 -7.33
C SER A 314 23.59 4.68 -6.22
N VAL A 315 22.34 4.35 -6.53
CA VAL A 315 21.43 3.68 -5.58
C VAL A 315 21.93 2.29 -5.21
N VAL A 316 22.35 1.48 -6.19
CA VAL A 316 22.87 0.13 -5.94
C VAL A 316 24.14 0.16 -5.11
N LYS A 317 25.09 1.06 -5.43
CA LYS A 317 26.31 1.27 -4.62
C LYS A 317 25.95 1.59 -3.16
N GLY A 318 25.01 2.50 -2.95
CA GLY A 318 24.57 2.86 -1.60
C GLY A 318 23.93 1.70 -0.84
N LEU A 319 23.04 0.93 -1.47
CA LEU A 319 22.38 -0.22 -0.85
C LEU A 319 23.38 -1.35 -0.53
N LEU A 320 24.30 -1.66 -1.44
CA LEU A 320 25.31 -2.70 -1.19
C LEU A 320 26.33 -2.24 -0.12
N ASN A 321 26.72 -0.95 -0.08
CA ASN A 321 27.54 -0.43 1.01
C ASN A 321 26.83 -0.51 2.37
N TYR A 322 25.54 -0.21 2.43
CA TYR A 322 24.74 -0.35 3.65
C TYR A 322 24.71 -1.82 4.12
N LEU A 323 24.43 -2.76 3.22
CA LEU A 323 24.45 -4.20 3.52
C LEU A 323 25.86 -4.68 3.94
N TYR A 324 26.92 -4.17 3.30
CA TYR A 324 28.31 -4.49 3.65
C TYR A 324 28.67 -4.02 5.06
N GLN A 325 28.33 -2.79 5.42
CA GLN A 325 28.55 -2.24 6.75
C GLN A 325 27.82 -3.02 7.85
N LYS A 326 26.66 -3.60 7.53
CA LYS A 326 25.90 -4.47 8.42
C LYS A 326 26.35 -5.93 8.41
N ASN A 327 27.37 -6.27 7.64
CA ASN A 327 27.83 -7.65 7.45
C ASN A 327 26.70 -8.61 7.01
N SER A 328 25.80 -8.11 6.16
CA SER A 328 24.64 -8.88 5.67
C SER A 328 25.07 -10.09 4.85
N ILE A 329 24.31 -11.16 4.95
CA ILE A 329 24.59 -12.38 4.18
C ILE A 329 24.25 -12.23 2.69
N PHE A 330 23.50 -11.19 2.31
CA PHE A 330 23.12 -10.89 0.92
C PHE A 330 24.23 -10.17 0.13
N ILE A 331 25.35 -9.83 0.76
CA ILE A 331 26.51 -9.27 0.06
C ILE A 331 27.16 -10.36 -0.80
N PRO A 332 27.50 -10.07 -2.09
CA PRO A 332 28.22 -10.98 -2.96
C PRO A 332 29.52 -11.53 -2.34
N MET A 333 29.82 -12.79 -2.57
CA MET A 333 31.01 -13.43 -1.99
C MET A 333 32.32 -12.74 -2.42
N GLU A 334 32.34 -12.20 -3.63
CA GLU A 334 33.49 -11.47 -4.17
C GLU A 334 33.81 -10.22 -3.34
N ILE A 335 32.78 -9.56 -2.82
CA ILE A 335 32.91 -8.39 -1.92
C ILE A 335 33.27 -8.88 -0.51
N LYS A 336 32.60 -9.93 -0.01
CA LYS A 336 32.89 -10.51 1.32
C LYS A 336 34.34 -10.98 1.46
N ASP A 337 34.85 -11.60 0.42
CA ASP A 337 36.23 -12.11 0.38
C ASP A 337 37.26 -10.99 0.07
N GLU A 338 36.83 -9.72 0.05
CA GLU A 338 37.67 -8.55 -0.24
C GLU A 338 38.42 -8.62 -1.59
N LYS A 339 37.93 -9.44 -2.52
CA LYS A 339 38.52 -9.58 -3.87
C LYS A 339 38.23 -8.34 -4.74
N ILE A 340 37.11 -7.67 -4.47
CA ILE A 340 36.68 -6.48 -5.18
C ILE A 340 35.90 -5.55 -4.23
N GLY A 341 36.06 -4.25 -4.37
CA GLY A 341 35.27 -3.26 -3.63
C GLY A 341 33.82 -3.18 -4.14
N VAL A 342 32.89 -2.69 -3.30
CA VAL A 342 31.49 -2.52 -3.69
C VAL A 342 31.33 -1.69 -4.95
N ASP A 343 32.06 -0.59 -5.07
CA ASP A 343 31.97 0.33 -6.21
C ASP A 343 32.40 -0.33 -7.51
N ASP A 344 33.54 -1.03 -7.49
CA ASP A 344 34.09 -1.74 -8.64
C ASP A 344 33.20 -2.93 -9.05
N TYR A 345 32.63 -3.62 -8.06
CA TYR A 345 31.66 -4.69 -8.31
C TYR A 345 30.44 -4.17 -9.07
N VAL A 346 29.83 -3.07 -8.60
CA VAL A 346 28.67 -2.46 -9.26
C VAL A 346 29.02 -1.95 -10.65
N ASP A 347 30.18 -1.33 -10.82
CA ASP A 347 30.65 -0.83 -12.13
C ASP A 347 30.87 -1.98 -13.12
N CYS A 348 31.44 -3.09 -12.66
CA CYS A 348 31.58 -4.31 -13.47
C CYS A 348 30.22 -4.90 -13.83
N LEU A 349 29.29 -5.01 -12.87
CA LEU A 349 27.94 -5.54 -13.09
C LEU A 349 27.21 -4.73 -14.16
N TYR A 350 27.18 -3.41 -14.04
CA TYR A 350 26.50 -2.53 -15.00
C TYR A 350 27.15 -2.48 -16.38
N ARG A 351 28.44 -2.80 -16.48
CA ARG A 351 29.15 -2.92 -17.78
C ARG A 351 28.84 -4.24 -18.48
N CYS A 352 28.63 -5.30 -17.72
CA CYS A 352 28.58 -6.67 -18.24
C CYS A 352 27.18 -7.27 -18.29
N SER A 353 26.17 -6.64 -17.67
CA SER A 353 24.81 -7.18 -17.63
C SER A 353 23.95 -6.65 -18.78
N SER A 354 23.25 -7.57 -19.43
CA SER A 354 22.23 -7.26 -20.44
C SER A 354 20.85 -6.93 -19.80
N LEU A 355 20.70 -7.11 -18.50
CA LEU A 355 19.43 -6.93 -17.78
C LEU A 355 19.18 -5.49 -17.31
N ILE A 356 20.15 -4.58 -17.55
CA ILE A 356 20.04 -3.15 -17.23
C ILE A 356 19.47 -2.32 -18.40
N GLU A 357 19.33 -2.90 -19.59
CA GLU A 357 18.84 -2.22 -20.78
C GLU A 357 17.52 -2.83 -21.27
N LYS A 358 16.53 -1.97 -21.54
CA LYS A 358 15.19 -2.38 -21.94
C LYS A 358 15.17 -3.27 -23.20
N ASP A 359 15.91 -2.87 -24.25
CA ASP A 359 15.92 -3.59 -25.53
C ASP A 359 16.59 -4.96 -25.40
N SER A 360 17.63 -5.04 -24.59
CA SER A 360 18.28 -6.30 -24.24
C SER A 360 17.33 -7.24 -23.50
N VAL A 361 16.58 -6.73 -22.52
CA VAL A 361 15.55 -7.52 -21.80
C VAL A 361 14.46 -8.00 -22.74
N LEU A 362 13.96 -7.17 -23.65
CA LEU A 362 12.97 -7.58 -24.65
C LEU A 362 13.53 -8.67 -25.59
N SER A 363 14.78 -8.58 -26.00
CA SER A 363 15.46 -9.59 -26.81
C SER A 363 15.61 -10.94 -26.06
N ILE A 364 15.92 -10.89 -24.77
CA ILE A 364 15.98 -12.08 -23.90
C ILE A 364 14.61 -12.73 -23.76
N LEU A 365 13.58 -11.94 -23.54
CA LEU A 365 12.20 -12.43 -23.39
C LEU A 365 11.68 -13.07 -24.69
N SER A 366 12.15 -12.59 -25.85
CA SER A 366 11.86 -13.17 -27.17
C SER A 366 12.70 -14.42 -27.48
N GLY A 367 13.63 -14.82 -26.62
CA GLY A 367 14.47 -16.00 -26.81
C GLY A 367 15.74 -15.77 -27.65
N ASN A 368 16.06 -14.52 -28.02
CA ASN A 368 17.17 -14.17 -28.89
C ASN A 368 18.51 -14.04 -28.14
N LEU A 369 18.51 -13.92 -26.83
CA LEU A 369 19.69 -13.79 -25.97
C LEU A 369 19.62 -14.72 -24.76
N SER A 370 20.79 -15.25 -24.36
CA SER A 370 20.91 -16.08 -23.15
C SER A 370 21.33 -15.24 -21.94
N VAL A 371 20.81 -15.58 -20.76
CA VAL A 371 21.07 -14.85 -19.50
C VAL A 371 21.80 -15.69 -18.43
N GLN A 372 22.18 -16.93 -18.75
CA GLN A 372 22.74 -17.85 -17.73
C GLN A 372 24.04 -17.34 -17.09
N SER A 373 24.85 -16.60 -17.83
CA SER A 373 26.11 -16.01 -17.33
C SER A 373 26.00 -14.56 -16.92
N ASP A 374 24.83 -13.93 -17.07
CA ASP A 374 24.60 -12.50 -16.76
C ASP A 374 24.83 -12.22 -15.26
N PRO A 375 25.65 -11.20 -14.91
CA PRO A 375 25.98 -10.91 -13.52
C PRO A 375 24.77 -10.49 -12.65
N ALA A 376 23.81 -9.76 -13.20
CA ALA A 376 22.59 -9.39 -12.47
C ALA A 376 21.71 -10.62 -12.19
N MET A 377 21.63 -11.55 -13.17
CA MET A 377 20.94 -12.83 -12.97
C MET A 377 21.64 -13.69 -11.91
N LYS A 378 22.97 -13.76 -11.92
CA LYS A 378 23.75 -14.46 -10.91
C LYS A 378 23.46 -13.90 -9.50
N TYR A 379 23.46 -12.58 -9.35
CA TYR A 379 23.14 -11.95 -8.07
C TYR A 379 21.71 -12.27 -7.61
N LEU A 380 20.70 -12.19 -8.52
CA LEU A 380 19.33 -12.61 -8.19
C LEU A 380 19.27 -14.07 -7.74
N VAL A 381 19.93 -14.98 -8.47
CA VAL A 381 19.94 -16.41 -8.11
C VAL A 381 20.62 -16.64 -6.77
N TYR A 382 21.72 -15.95 -6.51
CA TYR A 382 22.44 -15.98 -5.23
C TYR A 382 21.54 -15.52 -4.07
N THR A 383 20.94 -14.35 -4.18
CA THR A 383 20.07 -13.80 -3.12
C THR A 383 18.80 -14.63 -2.92
N ASP A 384 18.20 -15.15 -3.99
CA ASP A 384 17.08 -16.07 -3.92
C ASP A 384 17.46 -17.41 -3.25
N SER A 385 18.67 -17.92 -3.50
CA SER A 385 19.14 -19.16 -2.87
C SER A 385 19.29 -19.00 -1.35
N ILE A 386 19.82 -17.86 -0.92
CA ILE A 386 19.92 -17.49 0.50
C ILE A 386 18.52 -17.36 1.11
N TYR A 387 17.61 -16.64 0.46
CA TYR A 387 16.25 -16.46 0.97
C TYR A 387 15.44 -17.77 1.00
N LYS A 388 15.77 -18.74 0.18
CA LYS A 388 15.20 -20.10 0.17
C LYS A 388 15.96 -21.10 1.04
N SER A 389 17.03 -20.69 1.71
CA SER A 389 17.75 -21.52 2.68
C SER A 389 16.87 -21.87 3.89
N ASP A 390 17.41 -22.65 4.81
CA ASP A 390 16.72 -23.02 6.06
C ASP A 390 16.26 -21.78 6.85
N ILE A 391 17.03 -20.68 6.83
CA ILE A 391 16.69 -19.41 7.49
C ILE A 391 15.39 -18.85 6.95
N GLY A 392 15.31 -18.63 5.64
CA GLY A 392 14.11 -18.07 5.01
C GLY A 392 12.92 -19.05 5.02
N THR A 393 13.20 -20.37 4.88
CA THR A 393 12.16 -21.40 5.00
C THR A 393 11.56 -21.44 6.41
N ASN A 394 12.39 -21.34 7.44
CA ASN A 394 11.93 -21.26 8.83
C ASN A 394 11.11 -19.99 9.07
N LEU A 395 11.57 -18.82 8.57
CA LEU A 395 10.83 -17.57 8.66
C LEU A 395 9.42 -17.72 8.06
N VAL A 396 9.32 -18.19 6.82
CA VAL A 396 8.03 -18.39 6.13
C VAL A 396 7.13 -19.38 6.89
N THR A 397 7.72 -20.46 7.40
CA THR A 397 7.00 -21.49 8.16
C THR A 397 6.45 -20.92 9.48
N TYR A 398 7.28 -20.25 10.26
CA TYR A 398 6.85 -19.67 11.54
C TYR A 398 5.86 -18.54 11.36
N ALA A 399 6.06 -17.69 10.36
CA ALA A 399 5.09 -16.64 10.02
C ALA A 399 3.74 -17.21 9.58
N GLY A 400 3.73 -18.29 8.79
CA GLY A 400 2.52 -19.03 8.42
C GLY A 400 1.78 -19.59 9.65
N GLN A 401 2.50 -20.26 10.55
CA GLN A 401 1.94 -20.78 11.79
C GLN A 401 1.42 -19.66 12.71
N LEU A 402 2.13 -18.53 12.80
CA LEU A 402 1.68 -17.37 13.57
C LEU A 402 0.39 -16.81 13.00
N ASN A 403 0.25 -16.71 11.67
CA ASN A 403 -0.99 -16.28 11.02
C ASN A 403 -2.18 -17.17 11.38
N GLU A 404 -2.01 -18.50 11.36
CA GLU A 404 -3.06 -19.45 11.76
C GLU A 404 -3.48 -19.28 13.24
N VAL A 405 -2.52 -19.07 14.12
CA VAL A 405 -2.78 -18.84 15.55
C VAL A 405 -3.47 -17.50 15.75
N ARG A 406 -3.01 -16.46 15.07
CA ARG A 406 -3.60 -15.11 15.09
C ARG A 406 -5.07 -15.16 14.67
N GLU A 407 -5.39 -15.79 13.55
CA GLU A 407 -6.77 -15.93 13.07
C GLU A 407 -7.68 -16.56 14.13
N LYS A 408 -7.23 -17.59 14.82
CA LYS A 408 -7.99 -18.25 15.90
C LYS A 408 -8.22 -17.35 17.11
N ILE A 409 -7.21 -16.59 17.54
CA ILE A 409 -7.33 -15.60 18.63
C ILE A 409 -8.32 -14.50 18.23
N LEU A 410 -8.22 -13.98 17.01
CA LEU A 410 -9.08 -12.90 16.51
C LEU A 410 -10.56 -13.34 16.42
N ILE A 411 -10.82 -14.58 16.00
CA ILE A 411 -12.18 -15.14 16.01
C ILE A 411 -12.73 -15.19 17.44
N MET A 412 -11.92 -15.61 18.41
CA MET A 412 -12.35 -15.63 19.81
C MET A 412 -12.59 -14.22 20.37
N LEU A 413 -11.76 -13.25 20.03
CA LEU A 413 -11.95 -11.83 20.37
C LEU A 413 -13.23 -11.27 19.74
N HIS A 414 -13.54 -11.63 18.51
CA HIS A 414 -14.77 -11.25 17.81
C HIS A 414 -16.00 -11.87 18.49
N ASP A 415 -15.98 -13.18 18.78
CA ASP A 415 -17.07 -13.88 19.45
C ASP A 415 -17.36 -13.32 20.85
N CYS A 416 -16.35 -12.81 21.53
CA CYS A 416 -16.46 -12.12 22.81
C CYS A 416 -16.85 -10.62 22.68
N GLY A 417 -17.03 -10.09 21.47
CA GLY A 417 -17.43 -8.70 21.24
C GLY A 417 -16.32 -7.66 21.37
N PHE A 418 -15.05 -8.08 21.44
CA PHE A 418 -13.89 -7.16 21.53
C PHE A 418 -13.39 -6.65 20.17
N ILE A 419 -13.82 -7.27 19.08
CA ILE A 419 -13.52 -6.86 17.71
C ILE A 419 -14.81 -6.95 16.89
N ASN A 420 -15.21 -5.84 16.26
CA ASN A 420 -16.43 -5.78 15.45
C ASN A 420 -16.17 -5.59 13.95
N TRP A 421 -14.91 -5.62 13.52
CA TRP A 421 -14.49 -5.39 12.15
C TRP A 421 -13.37 -6.33 11.75
N SER A 422 -13.24 -6.57 10.45
CA SER A 422 -12.12 -7.32 9.87
C SER A 422 -11.06 -6.37 9.31
N GLY A 423 -9.85 -6.87 9.12
CA GLY A 423 -8.77 -6.16 8.41
C GLY A 423 -9.20 -5.70 7.01
N THR A 424 -8.47 -4.75 6.45
CA THR A 424 -8.78 -4.13 5.16
C THR A 424 -8.04 -4.85 4.02
N ASN A 425 -8.79 -5.26 2.99
CA ASN A 425 -8.28 -6.10 1.89
C ASN A 425 -8.61 -5.51 0.49
N GLY A 426 -9.02 -4.23 0.43
CA GLY A 426 -9.41 -3.55 -0.79
C GLY A 426 -10.82 -3.91 -1.26
N THR A 427 -11.69 -4.35 -0.39
CA THR A 427 -13.14 -4.44 -0.62
C THR A 427 -13.82 -3.14 -0.20
N LEU A 428 -15.03 -2.91 -0.72
CA LEU A 428 -15.81 -1.72 -0.38
C LEU A 428 -16.13 -1.71 1.12
N ARG A 429 -15.80 -0.61 1.78
CA ARG A 429 -16.08 -0.35 3.19
C ARG A 429 -16.77 0.99 3.35
N VAL A 430 -17.61 1.07 4.36
CA VAL A 430 -18.20 2.32 4.84
C VAL A 430 -17.59 2.61 6.21
N SER A 431 -16.93 3.75 6.33
CA SER A 431 -16.55 4.34 7.61
C SER A 431 -17.48 5.50 7.90
N TYR A 432 -17.87 5.68 9.14
CA TYR A 432 -18.74 6.77 9.55
C TYR A 432 -18.17 7.47 10.77
N GLY A 433 -18.52 8.74 10.92
CA GLY A 433 -18.05 9.59 11.99
C GLY A 433 -18.61 10.99 11.85
N LYS A 434 -17.94 11.94 12.46
CA LYS A 434 -18.33 13.35 12.42
C LYS A 434 -17.20 14.21 11.88
N THR A 435 -17.58 15.38 11.36
CA THR A 435 -16.61 16.41 11.03
C THR A 435 -16.01 17.01 12.28
N GLY A 436 -14.71 17.30 12.25
CA GLY A 436 -14.01 17.97 13.34
C GLY A 436 -14.49 19.43 13.52
N THR A 437 -14.20 19.99 14.69
CA THR A 437 -14.49 21.39 14.99
C THR A 437 -13.59 22.38 14.26
N GLN A 438 -12.49 21.90 13.68
CA GLN A 438 -11.53 22.70 12.93
C GLN A 438 -11.77 22.54 11.44
N CYS A 439 -12.36 23.59 10.84
CA CYS A 439 -12.47 23.72 9.39
C CYS A 439 -11.60 24.89 8.94
N TRP A 440 -10.86 24.71 7.85
CA TRP A 440 -10.07 25.79 7.25
C TRP A 440 -10.81 26.44 6.12
N SER A 441 -11.08 27.72 6.26
CA SER A 441 -11.65 28.56 5.21
C SER A 441 -10.61 29.47 4.58
N THR A 442 -10.89 29.96 3.38
CA THR A 442 -10.04 30.88 2.61
C THR A 442 -9.70 32.19 3.32
N ASN A 443 -10.42 32.53 4.39
CA ASN A 443 -10.19 33.80 5.12
C ASN A 443 -8.99 33.75 6.07
N LEU A 444 -8.38 32.57 6.30
CA LEU A 444 -7.40 32.38 7.36
C LEU A 444 -5.95 32.51 6.90
N ASN A 445 -5.66 32.43 5.58
CA ASN A 445 -4.28 32.56 5.10
C ASN A 445 -4.20 33.38 3.80
N GLN A 446 -3.73 34.64 3.94
CA GLN A 446 -3.54 35.54 2.79
C GLN A 446 -2.51 35.02 1.79
N ASP A 447 -1.52 34.25 2.22
CA ASP A 447 -0.46 33.75 1.34
C ASP A 447 -0.97 32.61 0.45
N ILE A 448 -1.86 31.76 0.97
CA ILE A 448 -2.56 30.77 0.16
C ILE A 448 -3.43 31.46 -0.90
N CYS A 449 -4.19 32.46 -0.50
CA CYS A 449 -5.02 33.22 -1.42
C CYS A 449 -4.20 33.93 -2.50
N LYS A 450 -3.04 34.49 -2.16
CA LYS A 450 -2.11 35.07 -3.14
C LYS A 450 -1.58 34.02 -4.10
N ALA A 451 -1.10 32.89 -3.57
CA ALA A 451 -0.60 31.79 -4.37
C ALA A 451 -1.69 31.27 -5.32
N TRP A 452 -2.89 31.00 -4.85
CA TRP A 452 -3.98 30.49 -5.68
C TRP A 452 -4.48 31.52 -6.70
N THR A 453 -4.51 32.82 -6.34
CA THR A 453 -4.86 33.88 -7.26
C THR A 453 -3.85 34.00 -8.40
N SER A 454 -2.56 33.80 -8.15
CA SER A 454 -1.51 33.82 -9.19
C SER A 454 -1.69 32.71 -10.23
N TYR A 455 -2.37 31.61 -9.87
CA TYR A 455 -2.75 30.53 -10.79
C TYR A 455 -4.17 30.67 -11.39
N GLY A 456 -4.81 31.85 -11.24
CA GLY A 456 -6.11 32.10 -11.85
C GLY A 456 -7.34 31.75 -11.00
N TYR A 457 -7.16 31.27 -9.75
CA TYR A 457 -8.26 30.87 -8.85
C TYR A 457 -8.79 32.03 -7.99
N LYS A 458 -9.06 33.16 -8.63
CA LYS A 458 -9.59 34.39 -7.97
C LYS A 458 -10.90 34.16 -7.21
N MET A 459 -11.74 33.22 -7.70
CA MET A 459 -13.06 32.97 -7.12
C MET A 459 -13.03 32.38 -5.71
N VAL A 460 -11.98 31.62 -5.37
CA VAL A 460 -11.85 30.96 -4.06
C VAL A 460 -11.48 31.98 -2.97
N CYS A 461 -10.82 33.08 -3.36
CA CYS A 461 -10.29 34.11 -2.47
C CYS A 461 -11.04 35.42 -2.55
N ASP A 462 -12.18 35.46 -3.23
CA ASP A 462 -12.99 36.68 -3.39
C ASP A 462 -13.75 37.01 -2.09
N LYS A 463 -13.24 38.02 -1.37
CA LYS A 463 -13.83 38.52 -0.11
C LYS A 463 -15.21 39.16 -0.28
N SER A 464 -15.64 39.41 -1.53
CA SER A 464 -16.97 39.96 -1.82
C SER A 464 -18.09 38.92 -1.75
N ARG A 465 -17.76 37.64 -1.65
CA ARG A 465 -18.73 36.57 -1.43
C ARG A 465 -18.93 36.37 0.07
N ASP A 466 -20.14 36.52 0.53
CA ASP A 466 -20.54 36.30 1.94
C ASP A 466 -20.34 34.84 2.42
N LYS A 467 -20.08 33.90 1.52
CA LYS A 467 -19.86 32.50 1.85
C LYS A 467 -18.36 32.19 1.94
N GLN A 468 -17.94 31.73 3.10
CA GLN A 468 -16.62 31.13 3.30
C GLN A 468 -16.54 29.77 2.54
N VAL A 469 -15.51 29.61 1.72
CA VAL A 469 -15.23 28.33 1.08
C VAL A 469 -14.34 27.51 2.00
N ILE A 470 -14.85 26.40 2.48
CA ILE A 470 -14.07 25.41 3.24
C ILE A 470 -13.16 24.68 2.24
N LEU A 471 -11.85 24.76 2.46
CA LEU A 471 -10.88 24.05 1.64
C LEU A 471 -10.71 22.61 2.10
N ASN A 472 -10.44 22.42 3.38
CA ASN A 472 -10.22 21.12 4.01
C ASN A 472 -10.91 21.09 5.38
N PHE A 473 -11.29 19.90 5.79
CA PHE A 473 -11.86 19.61 7.10
C PHE A 473 -11.37 18.25 7.58
N THR A 474 -11.38 18.04 8.86
CA THR A 474 -11.08 16.73 9.47
C THR A 474 -12.35 15.93 9.73
N THR A 475 -12.22 14.62 9.82
CA THR A 475 -13.29 13.73 10.29
C THR A 475 -12.69 12.68 11.22
N ASP A 476 -13.46 12.18 12.17
CA ASP A 476 -13.10 11.03 12.99
C ASP A 476 -13.45 9.68 12.32
N CYS A 477 -13.76 9.71 11.02
CA CYS A 477 -13.95 8.49 10.25
C CYS A 477 -12.68 7.65 10.22
N HIS A 478 -12.84 6.34 10.43
CA HIS A 478 -11.73 5.43 10.32
C HIS A 478 -11.30 5.21 8.86
N THR A 479 -10.24 5.86 8.43
CA THR A 479 -9.68 5.75 7.08
C THR A 479 -8.24 5.22 7.13
N THR A 480 -7.77 4.64 6.03
CA THR A 480 -6.40 4.13 5.88
C THR A 480 -5.98 4.15 4.42
N GLY A 481 -4.77 3.69 4.13
CA GLY A 481 -4.26 3.56 2.76
C GLY A 481 -5.25 2.83 1.85
N GLY A 482 -5.59 3.42 0.69
CA GLY A 482 -6.65 2.98 -0.21
C GLY A 482 -7.94 3.79 -0.11
N ASN A 483 -8.12 4.61 0.94
CA ASN A 483 -9.21 5.57 1.03
C ASN A 483 -8.92 6.89 0.29
N SER A 484 -7.70 7.14 -0.19
CA SER A 484 -7.38 8.32 -0.98
C SER A 484 -8.30 8.43 -2.21
N GLY A 485 -8.99 9.57 -2.38
CA GLY A 485 -10.00 9.82 -3.40
C GLY A 485 -11.39 9.28 -3.06
N SER A 486 -11.59 8.66 -1.88
CA SER A 486 -12.92 8.19 -1.45
C SER A 486 -13.87 9.35 -1.21
N PRO A 487 -15.14 9.26 -1.68
CA PRO A 487 -16.14 10.28 -1.40
C PRO A 487 -16.47 10.32 0.09
N VAL A 488 -16.57 11.55 0.61
CA VAL A 488 -17.13 11.85 1.92
C VAL A 488 -18.56 12.35 1.71
N LEU A 489 -19.53 11.67 2.29
CA LEU A 489 -20.95 11.94 2.12
C LEU A 489 -21.56 12.45 3.42
N ASN A 490 -22.58 13.32 3.33
CA ASN A 490 -23.41 13.67 4.46
C ASN A 490 -24.51 12.61 4.72
N GLU A 491 -25.37 12.83 5.70
CA GLU A 491 -26.50 11.95 6.04
C GLU A 491 -27.55 11.79 4.92
N HIS A 492 -27.56 12.71 3.94
CA HIS A 492 -28.44 12.65 2.77
C HIS A 492 -27.80 11.96 1.56
N GLY A 493 -26.55 11.46 1.70
CA GLY A 493 -25.81 10.83 0.62
C GLY A 493 -25.22 11.81 -0.40
N GLU A 494 -25.13 13.10 -0.05
CA GLU A 494 -24.54 14.12 -0.93
C GLU A 494 -23.03 14.21 -0.69
N LEU A 495 -22.26 14.42 -1.77
CA LEU A 495 -20.82 14.58 -1.74
C LEU A 495 -20.44 15.91 -1.09
N VAL A 496 -19.74 15.87 0.03
CA VAL A 496 -19.26 17.03 0.78
C VAL A 496 -17.74 17.19 0.73
N GLY A 497 -17.01 16.15 0.34
CA GLY A 497 -15.55 16.19 0.22
C GLY A 497 -14.96 14.91 -0.34
N LEU A 498 -13.62 14.91 -0.46
CA LEU A 498 -12.81 13.76 -0.85
C LEU A 498 -11.80 13.49 0.25
N ASN A 499 -11.70 12.24 0.69
CA ASN A 499 -10.65 11.83 1.61
C ASN A 499 -9.32 11.77 0.86
N PHE A 500 -8.27 12.46 1.33
CA PHE A 500 -6.98 12.46 0.64
C PHE A 500 -5.79 12.24 1.58
N ASP A 501 -5.85 12.67 2.83
CA ASP A 501 -4.75 12.57 3.78
C ASP A 501 -5.26 12.17 5.17
N ARG A 502 -4.35 11.91 6.11
CA ARG A 502 -4.63 11.58 7.50
C ARG A 502 -3.55 12.21 8.39
N ASP A 503 -3.92 12.68 9.57
CA ASP A 503 -2.94 13.18 10.53
C ASP A 503 -2.02 12.06 11.02
N VAL A 504 -0.75 12.41 11.31
CA VAL A 504 0.28 11.48 11.77
C VAL A 504 -0.13 10.72 13.03
N ASP A 505 -0.83 11.37 13.93
CA ASP A 505 -1.32 10.75 15.16
C ASP A 505 -2.36 9.65 14.87
N GLY A 506 -3.15 9.80 13.82
CA GLY A 506 -4.10 8.80 13.36
C GLY A 506 -3.48 7.54 12.75
N LEU A 507 -2.16 7.51 12.47
CA LEU A 507 -1.50 6.37 11.85
C LEU A 507 -1.49 5.10 12.73
N CYS A 508 -1.60 5.23 14.06
CA CYS A 508 -1.81 4.08 14.95
C CYS A 508 -3.14 3.35 14.67
N GLY A 509 -4.11 4.03 14.07
CA GLY A 509 -5.38 3.46 13.64
C GLY A 509 -5.25 2.34 12.60
N ASP A 510 -4.08 2.17 11.98
CA ASP A 510 -3.81 1.01 11.14
C ASP A 510 -3.72 -0.30 11.95
N TYR A 511 -3.47 -0.23 13.25
CA TYR A 511 -3.28 -1.35 14.18
C TYR A 511 -4.35 -1.43 15.25
N TYR A 512 -4.76 -0.26 15.76
CA TYR A 512 -5.78 -0.13 16.80
C TYR A 512 -6.52 1.20 16.62
N TYR A 513 -7.81 1.13 16.32
CA TYR A 513 -8.63 2.33 16.09
C TYR A 513 -8.91 3.09 17.39
N LEU A 514 -8.58 4.38 17.38
CA LEU A 514 -8.81 5.34 18.46
C LEU A 514 -9.62 6.52 17.91
N PRO A 515 -10.95 6.60 18.16
CA PRO A 515 -11.81 7.66 17.61
C PRO A 515 -11.33 9.08 17.91
N SER A 516 -10.76 9.30 19.10
CA SER A 516 -10.26 10.61 19.53
C SER A 516 -8.98 11.06 18.83
N VAL A 517 -8.32 10.19 18.07
CA VAL A 517 -6.99 10.43 17.49
C VAL A 517 -6.99 10.22 15.98
N CYS A 518 -7.81 9.30 15.50
CA CYS A 518 -7.87 8.94 14.08
C CYS A 518 -8.71 9.96 13.28
N GLN A 519 -8.27 11.22 13.29
CA GLN A 519 -8.93 12.32 12.58
C GLN A 519 -8.26 12.63 11.25
#